data_6a93177db6cb8f0eb8d567a056ec4bdf
#
_entry.id   6a93177db6cb8f0eb8d567a056ec4bdf
#
_cell.length_a   1.000
_cell.length_b   1.000
_cell.length_c   1.000
_cell.angle_alpha   90.00
_cell.angle_beta   90.00
_cell.angle_gamma   90.00
#
_symmetry.space_group_name_H-M   'P 1'
#
loop_
_entity.id
_entity.type
_entity.pdbx_description
1 polymer ?
#
loop_
_entity_poly.entity_id
_entity_poly.type
_entity_poly.pdbx_seq_one_letter_code
_entity_poly.pdbx_strand_id
1 'polypeptide(L)'
;MTQLVFHHDINQLNNLQNGTIPVHLYGMGNKNLQIAHIGNMVLDRVRRLGIRLNNQVMDFLTIAMAVTAADTFVLRKDTANGWCRSFSITLPLCQPAIWQANKVHLEHILHFLSGDIWQFDFQENGQNPPQPYSQNDRTKLVDLRNKDCVCLFSGGLDSSIGAIDLLEQGHSPVLVSHSYKGDKSRQQAIIQQLNQNGYINQFSQFNAIAQPHLNNGRTTEITMRTRSLNFLLTQIGRASCR
;
A
#
# COMPACT_ATOMS: atom_id res chain seq x y z
N MET A 1 -10.66 22.27 1.02
CA MET A 1 -9.94 21.19 1.71
C MET A 1 -10.85 19.98 1.76
N THR A 2 -10.40 18.82 1.24
CA THR A 2 -11.19 17.59 1.25
C THR A 2 -10.86 16.79 2.50
N GLN A 3 -11.88 16.44 3.28
CA GLN A 3 -11.71 15.65 4.50
C GLN A 3 -11.94 14.16 4.21
N LEU A 4 -10.99 13.33 4.64
CA LEU A 4 -11.09 11.87 4.58
C LEU A 4 -10.91 11.31 6.00
N VAL A 5 -11.82 10.42 6.39
CA VAL A 5 -11.76 9.72 7.67
C VAL A 5 -11.62 8.23 7.41
N PHE A 6 -10.54 7.67 7.94
CA PHE A 6 -10.19 6.25 7.79
C PHE A 6 -10.45 5.51 9.10
N HIS A 7 -10.99 4.31 9.02
CA HIS A 7 -11.09 3.42 10.17
C HIS A 7 -11.18 1.94 9.74
N HIS A 8 -10.64 1.03 10.54
CA HIS A 8 -10.74 -0.41 10.31
C HIS A 8 -12.06 -1.03 10.83
N ASP A 9 -12.73 -0.35 11.77
CA ASP A 9 -14.09 -0.68 12.17
C ASP A 9 -15.06 0.22 11.38
N ILE A 10 -15.91 -0.39 10.55
CA ILE A 10 -16.86 0.32 9.70
C ILE A 10 -17.90 1.12 10.50
N ASN A 11 -18.21 0.71 11.73
CA ASN A 11 -19.19 1.39 12.58
C ASN A 11 -18.72 2.79 12.98
N GLN A 12 -17.42 3.02 13.07
CA GLN A 12 -16.82 4.33 13.36
C GLN A 12 -16.89 5.30 12.17
N LEU A 13 -17.31 4.83 11.00
CA LEU A 13 -17.47 5.64 9.79
C LEU A 13 -18.92 6.08 9.56
N ASN A 14 -19.82 5.72 10.46
CA ASN A 14 -21.21 6.17 10.38
C ASN A 14 -21.36 7.59 10.97
N ASN A 15 -22.29 8.37 10.42
CA ASN A 15 -22.67 9.69 10.93
C ASN A 15 -21.54 10.74 10.90
N LEU A 16 -20.63 10.69 9.93
CA LEU A 16 -19.63 11.72 9.70
C LEU A 16 -20.28 13.00 9.15
N GLN A 17 -19.58 14.12 9.29
CA GLN A 17 -20.01 15.40 8.76
C GLN A 17 -20.20 15.37 7.23
N ASN A 18 -21.17 16.10 6.72
CA ASN A 18 -21.40 16.24 5.28
C ASN A 18 -20.14 16.74 4.57
N GLY A 19 -19.79 16.10 3.44
CA GLY A 19 -18.60 16.44 2.66
C GLY A 19 -17.34 15.66 3.04
N THR A 20 -17.40 14.84 4.12
CA THR A 20 -16.31 13.93 4.48
C THR A 20 -16.41 12.63 3.66
N ILE A 21 -15.28 12.10 3.22
CA ILE A 21 -15.18 10.81 2.55
C ILE A 21 -14.84 9.74 3.60
N PRO A 22 -15.80 8.86 3.98
CA PRO A 22 -15.52 7.72 4.86
C PRO A 22 -14.79 6.62 4.12
N VAL A 23 -13.71 6.09 4.70
CA VAL A 23 -12.89 5.03 4.06
C VAL A 23 -12.64 3.88 5.04
N HIS A 24 -13.17 2.72 4.70
CA HIS A 24 -12.96 1.48 5.45
C HIS A 24 -11.58 0.91 5.12
N LEU A 25 -10.68 0.92 6.09
CA LEU A 25 -9.36 0.30 6.02
C LEU A 25 -9.49 -1.22 6.16
N TYR A 26 -8.78 -1.95 5.31
CA TYR A 26 -8.70 -3.41 5.33
C TYR A 26 -10.02 -4.16 5.12
N GLY A 27 -11.11 -3.46 4.88
CA GLY A 27 -12.44 -4.02 4.67
C GLY A 27 -12.99 -3.76 3.27
N MET A 28 -14.27 -4.06 3.08
CA MET A 28 -14.96 -3.98 1.78
C MET A 28 -15.77 -2.70 1.58
N GLY A 29 -15.79 -1.81 2.58
CA GLY A 29 -16.66 -0.63 2.56
C GLY A 29 -18.14 -0.99 2.60
N ASN A 30 -19.00 -0.02 2.25
CA ASN A 30 -20.45 -0.22 2.17
C ASN A 30 -21.03 0.68 1.08
N LYS A 31 -21.64 0.08 0.07
CA LYS A 31 -22.24 0.83 -1.06
C LYS A 31 -23.46 1.66 -0.65
N ASN A 32 -24.31 1.11 0.22
CA ASN A 32 -25.53 1.80 0.65
C ASN A 32 -25.23 3.04 1.50
N LEU A 33 -24.16 2.98 2.29
CA LEU A 33 -23.66 4.09 3.12
C LEU A 33 -22.60 4.93 2.42
N GLN A 34 -22.31 4.65 1.15
CA GLN A 34 -21.27 5.31 0.35
C GLN A 34 -19.87 5.29 1.01
N ILE A 35 -19.59 4.28 1.86
CA ILE A 35 -18.29 4.11 2.50
C ILE A 35 -17.32 3.48 1.49
N ALA A 36 -16.29 4.22 1.12
CA ALA A 36 -15.19 3.74 0.29
C ALA A 36 -14.33 2.70 1.04
N HIS A 37 -13.41 2.04 0.35
CA HIS A 37 -12.49 1.11 1.01
C HIS A 37 -11.13 1.05 0.32
N ILE A 38 -10.14 0.57 1.09
CA ILE A 38 -8.80 0.25 0.61
C ILE A 38 -8.20 -0.89 1.42
N GLY A 39 -7.39 -1.72 0.78
CA GLY A 39 -6.56 -2.72 1.45
C GLY A 39 -7.30 -3.97 1.93
N ASN A 40 -8.46 -4.30 1.38
CA ASN A 40 -9.27 -5.46 1.77
C ASN A 40 -8.51 -6.80 1.71
N MET A 41 -7.48 -6.93 0.87
CA MET A 41 -6.63 -8.13 0.74
C MET A 41 -5.29 -8.01 1.46
N VAL A 42 -4.96 -6.83 2.00
CA VAL A 42 -3.61 -6.55 2.52
C VAL A 42 -3.28 -7.37 3.75
N LEU A 43 -4.21 -7.52 4.69
CA LEU A 43 -3.98 -8.32 5.89
C LEU A 43 -3.69 -9.79 5.57
N ASP A 44 -4.40 -10.38 4.59
CA ASP A 44 -4.11 -11.74 4.12
C ASP A 44 -2.70 -11.83 3.51
N ARG A 45 -2.30 -10.84 2.71
CA ARG A 45 -0.95 -10.79 2.12
C ARG A 45 0.13 -10.69 3.19
N VAL A 46 -0.08 -9.85 4.21
CA VAL A 46 0.84 -9.74 5.35
C VAL A 46 0.96 -11.08 6.09
N ARG A 47 -0.14 -11.78 6.36
CA ARG A 47 -0.11 -13.10 7.00
C ARG A 47 0.70 -14.13 6.22
N ARG A 48 0.70 -14.06 4.87
CA ARG A 48 1.48 -14.93 3.98
C ARG A 48 2.99 -14.74 4.07
N LEU A 49 3.47 -13.66 4.68
CA LEU A 49 4.90 -13.50 4.93
C LEU A 49 5.43 -14.49 5.98
N GLY A 50 4.54 -15.11 6.78
CA GLY A 50 4.91 -16.08 7.82
C GLY A 50 5.66 -15.46 9.00
N ILE A 51 5.72 -14.14 9.06
CA ILE A 51 6.40 -13.34 10.09
C ILE A 51 5.42 -12.32 10.68
N ARG A 52 5.63 -11.96 11.93
CA ARG A 52 4.86 -10.90 12.58
C ARG A 52 5.51 -9.55 12.31
N LEU A 53 4.77 -8.64 11.71
CA LEU A 53 5.21 -7.25 11.57
C LEU A 53 5.21 -6.55 12.94
N ASN A 54 6.07 -5.55 13.10
CA ASN A 54 5.96 -4.62 14.22
C ASN A 54 4.89 -3.54 13.95
N ASN A 55 4.50 -2.83 15.01
CA ASN A 55 3.45 -1.81 14.93
C ASN A 55 3.83 -0.64 14.01
N GLN A 56 5.11 -0.23 13.99
CA GLN A 56 5.55 0.89 13.15
C GLN A 56 5.42 0.58 11.67
N VAL A 57 5.76 -0.65 11.26
CA VAL A 57 5.60 -1.11 9.87
C VAL A 57 4.13 -1.17 9.50
N MET A 58 3.28 -1.63 10.43
CA MET A 58 1.83 -1.66 10.22
C MET A 58 1.24 -0.26 10.09
N ASP A 59 1.68 0.68 10.91
CA ASP A 59 1.28 2.08 10.84
C ASP A 59 1.71 2.73 9.52
N PHE A 60 2.96 2.49 9.09
CA PHE A 60 3.45 3.00 7.82
C PHE A 60 2.65 2.45 6.63
N LEU A 61 2.29 1.16 6.67
CA LEU A 61 1.40 0.53 5.70
C LEU A 61 0.03 1.23 5.67
N THR A 62 -0.53 1.53 6.85
CA THR A 62 -1.81 2.23 6.98
C THR A 62 -1.72 3.65 6.40
N ILE A 63 -0.65 4.39 6.70
CA ILE A 63 -0.41 5.74 6.15
C ILE A 63 -0.31 5.70 4.61
N ALA A 64 0.47 4.79 4.06
CA ALA A 64 0.62 4.71 2.60
C ALA A 64 -0.68 4.32 1.89
N MET A 65 -1.50 3.46 2.50
CA MET A 65 -2.85 3.19 1.96
C MET A 65 -3.75 4.42 2.03
N ALA A 66 -3.72 5.17 3.14
CA ALA A 66 -4.52 6.39 3.27
C ALA A 66 -4.12 7.45 2.23
N VAL A 67 -2.81 7.63 2.01
CA VAL A 67 -2.28 8.51 0.97
C VAL A 67 -2.72 8.05 -0.42
N THR A 68 -2.64 6.76 -0.72
CA THR A 68 -3.08 6.19 -2.01
C THR A 68 -4.57 6.40 -2.24
N ALA A 69 -5.38 6.19 -1.22
CA ALA A 69 -6.83 6.40 -1.29
C ALA A 69 -7.16 7.88 -1.56
N ALA A 70 -6.55 8.80 -0.82
CA ALA A 70 -6.75 10.23 -1.00
C ALA A 70 -6.32 10.70 -2.40
N ASP A 71 -5.15 10.25 -2.87
CA ASP A 71 -4.63 10.56 -4.22
C ASP A 71 -5.56 10.03 -5.33
N THR A 72 -6.25 8.91 -5.08
CA THR A 72 -7.15 8.28 -6.04
C THR A 72 -8.58 8.86 -5.99
N PHE A 73 -9.10 9.17 -4.80
CA PHE A 73 -10.51 9.52 -4.63
C PHE A 73 -10.85 10.95 -4.97
N VAL A 74 -9.88 11.85 -4.95
CA VAL A 74 -10.09 13.29 -5.17
C VAL A 74 -9.48 13.70 -6.50
N LEU A 75 -10.32 14.16 -7.42
CA LEU A 75 -9.89 14.55 -8.75
C LEU A 75 -9.21 15.92 -8.72
N ARG A 76 -8.09 16.06 -9.43
CA ARG A 76 -7.39 17.36 -9.60
C ARG A 76 -8.25 18.36 -10.35
N LYS A 77 -8.98 17.93 -11.37
CA LYS A 77 -9.87 18.78 -12.15
C LYS A 77 -10.96 19.49 -11.34
N ASP A 78 -11.30 18.93 -10.17
CA ASP A 78 -12.35 19.50 -9.29
C ASP A 78 -11.80 20.59 -8.34
N THR A 79 -10.50 20.90 -8.42
CA THR A 79 -9.87 22.00 -7.65
C THR A 79 -9.88 23.31 -8.44
N ALA A 80 -9.83 24.43 -7.73
CA ALA A 80 -9.92 25.76 -8.32
C ALA A 80 -8.85 26.06 -9.41
N ASN A 81 -7.65 25.48 -9.26
CA ASN A 81 -6.55 25.64 -10.22
C ASN A 81 -6.30 24.39 -11.08
N GLY A 82 -7.11 23.33 -10.93
CA GLY A 82 -6.96 22.07 -11.64
C GLY A 82 -5.69 21.29 -11.31
N TRP A 83 -4.93 21.70 -10.28
CA TRP A 83 -3.61 21.14 -10.01
C TRP A 83 -3.38 20.72 -8.56
N CYS A 84 -3.53 21.63 -7.62
CA CYS A 84 -3.22 21.43 -6.20
C CYS A 84 -4.48 21.07 -5.42
N ARG A 85 -4.45 19.93 -4.74
CA ARG A 85 -5.50 19.49 -3.82
C ARG A 85 -5.07 19.79 -2.38
N SER A 86 -6.04 19.89 -1.49
CA SER A 86 -5.79 20.04 -0.05
C SER A 86 -6.56 18.96 0.69
N PHE A 87 -5.83 18.13 1.44
CA PHE A 87 -6.33 16.97 2.17
C PHE A 87 -6.25 17.18 3.68
N SER A 88 -7.31 16.79 4.39
CA SER A 88 -7.33 16.57 5.84
C SER A 88 -7.64 15.09 6.08
N ILE A 89 -6.69 14.38 6.67
CA ILE A 89 -6.73 12.91 6.82
C ILE A 89 -6.73 12.56 8.30
N THR A 90 -7.83 12.01 8.79
CA THR A 90 -7.92 11.39 10.12
C THR A 90 -7.65 9.90 10.01
N LEU A 91 -6.66 9.39 10.76
CA LEU A 91 -6.12 8.05 10.58
C LEU A 91 -5.76 7.38 11.91
N PRO A 92 -6.36 6.23 12.29
CA PRO A 92 -6.00 5.50 13.50
C PRO A 92 -4.70 4.70 13.29
N LEU A 93 -3.76 4.83 14.23
CA LEU A 93 -2.46 4.17 14.22
C LEU A 93 -2.22 3.42 15.55
N CYS A 94 -1.35 2.40 15.52
CA CYS A 94 -0.95 1.67 16.72
C CYS A 94 -0.05 2.51 17.64
N GLN A 95 0.79 3.36 17.04
CA GLN A 95 1.77 4.19 17.75
C GLN A 95 1.71 5.65 17.23
N PRO A 96 0.57 6.35 17.40
CA PRO A 96 0.36 7.68 16.83
C PRO A 96 1.39 8.72 17.30
N ALA A 97 1.93 8.60 18.51
CA ALA A 97 2.93 9.52 19.04
C ALA A 97 4.21 9.58 18.19
N ILE A 98 4.66 8.44 17.65
CA ILE A 98 5.85 8.36 16.77
C ILE A 98 5.57 9.13 15.46
N TRP A 99 4.40 8.94 14.90
CA TRP A 99 4.00 9.57 13.65
C TRP A 99 3.67 11.06 13.84
N GLN A 100 3.14 11.43 14.98
CA GLN A 100 2.92 12.84 15.34
C GLN A 100 4.24 13.60 15.43
N ALA A 101 5.30 12.99 15.98
CA ALA A 101 6.65 13.58 16.01
C ALA A 101 7.24 13.79 14.61
N ASN A 102 6.88 12.94 13.64
CA ASN A 102 7.36 12.99 12.26
C ASN A 102 6.37 13.61 11.26
N LYS A 103 5.24 14.11 11.74
CA LYS A 103 4.13 14.59 10.91
C LYS A 103 4.56 15.63 9.89
N VAL A 104 5.28 16.67 10.33
CA VAL A 104 5.73 17.77 9.47
C VAL A 104 6.62 17.26 8.32
N HIS A 105 7.52 16.32 8.60
CA HIS A 105 8.38 15.73 7.58
C HIS A 105 7.56 14.91 6.57
N LEU A 106 6.59 14.11 7.04
CA LEU A 106 5.71 13.33 6.18
C LEU A 106 4.88 14.23 5.26
N GLU A 107 4.26 15.27 5.81
CA GLU A 107 3.46 16.23 5.05
C GLU A 107 4.31 16.96 4.00
N HIS A 108 5.55 17.32 4.34
CA HIS A 108 6.50 17.98 3.43
C HIS A 108 6.94 17.05 2.29
N ILE A 109 7.28 15.77 2.59
CA ILE A 109 7.62 14.78 1.57
C ILE A 109 6.44 14.56 0.60
N LEU A 110 5.23 14.43 1.12
CA LEU A 110 4.04 14.24 0.30
C LEU A 110 3.73 15.47 -0.55
N HIS A 111 3.91 16.67 -0.01
CA HIS A 111 3.81 17.91 -0.79
C HIS A 111 4.82 17.92 -1.93
N PHE A 112 6.09 17.60 -1.66
CA PHE A 112 7.12 17.55 -2.69
C PHE A 112 6.79 16.53 -3.80
N LEU A 113 6.29 15.35 -3.46
CA LEU A 113 5.95 14.30 -4.42
C LEU A 113 4.73 14.65 -5.27
N SER A 114 3.72 15.29 -4.69
CA SER A 114 2.40 15.43 -5.34
C SER A 114 2.06 16.87 -5.77
N GLY A 115 2.66 17.87 -5.16
CA GLY A 115 2.24 19.27 -5.24
C GLY A 115 0.95 19.56 -4.47
N ASP A 116 0.44 18.61 -3.69
CA ASP A 116 -0.78 18.74 -2.90
C ASP A 116 -0.46 19.14 -1.46
N ILE A 117 -1.44 19.70 -0.75
CA ILE A 117 -1.33 20.05 0.67
C ILE A 117 -1.89 18.89 1.49
N TRP A 118 -1.11 18.39 2.43
CA TRP A 118 -1.45 17.26 3.28
C TRP A 118 -1.48 17.70 4.74
N GLN A 119 -2.54 17.32 5.45
CA GLN A 119 -2.68 17.51 6.90
C GLN A 119 -3.17 16.20 7.51
N PHE A 120 -2.41 15.66 8.45
CA PHE A 120 -2.75 14.44 9.16
C PHE A 120 -3.23 14.72 10.58
N ASP A 121 -4.20 13.94 11.01
CA ASP A 121 -4.66 13.82 12.38
C ASP A 121 -4.57 12.34 12.76
N PHE A 122 -3.54 11.98 13.53
CA PHE A 122 -3.28 10.61 13.94
C PHE A 122 -4.01 10.30 15.25
N GLN A 123 -4.85 9.27 15.21
CA GLN A 123 -5.67 8.80 16.32
C GLN A 123 -5.09 7.49 16.90
N GLU A 124 -5.47 7.17 18.12
CA GLU A 124 -5.19 5.88 18.74
C GLU A 124 -6.04 4.75 18.13
N ASN A 125 -5.80 3.51 18.58
CA ASN A 125 -6.56 2.32 18.20
C ASN A 125 -6.43 1.94 16.71
N GLY A 126 -5.22 2.03 16.15
CA GLY A 126 -4.92 1.52 14.82
C GLY A 126 -5.06 0.00 14.70
N GLN A 127 -5.10 -0.50 13.48
CA GLN A 127 -5.14 -1.94 13.18
C GLN A 127 -3.84 -2.62 13.62
N ASN A 128 -3.93 -3.53 14.58
CA ASN A 128 -2.78 -4.34 15.00
C ASN A 128 -2.28 -5.24 13.87
N PRO A 129 -0.97 -5.51 13.82
CA PRO A 129 -0.41 -6.48 12.89
C PRO A 129 -1.11 -7.83 12.99
N PRO A 130 -1.55 -8.43 11.88
CA PRO A 130 -2.24 -9.70 11.92
C PRO A 130 -1.29 -10.83 12.29
N GLN A 131 -1.82 -11.86 12.95
CA GLN A 131 -1.03 -13.07 13.21
C GLN A 131 -0.64 -13.73 11.86
N PRO A 132 0.64 -14.11 11.69
CA PRO A 132 1.08 -14.80 10.48
C PRO A 132 0.38 -16.15 10.31
N TYR A 133 0.33 -16.66 9.09
CA TYR A 133 -0.05 -18.05 8.87
C TYR A 133 0.98 -19.00 9.49
N SER A 134 0.50 -20.15 9.99
CA SER A 134 1.37 -21.15 10.58
C SER A 134 2.19 -21.89 9.52
N GLN A 135 3.27 -22.51 9.94
CA GLN A 135 4.10 -23.38 9.07
C GLN A 135 3.30 -24.53 8.44
N ASN A 136 2.18 -24.93 9.05
CA ASN A 136 1.29 -25.96 8.52
C ASN A 136 0.51 -25.47 7.28
N ASP A 137 0.39 -24.17 7.09
CA ASP A 137 -0.25 -23.55 5.91
C ASP A 137 0.75 -23.27 4.77
N ARG A 138 1.74 -24.13 4.56
CA ARG A 138 2.87 -23.92 3.61
C ARG A 138 2.45 -23.48 2.21
N THR A 139 1.31 -23.94 1.72
CA THR A 139 0.78 -23.54 0.40
C THR A 139 0.36 -22.07 0.33
N LYS A 140 0.19 -21.40 1.46
CA LYS A 140 -0.19 -19.99 1.56
C LYS A 140 1.00 -19.07 1.81
N LEU A 141 2.10 -19.59 2.32
CA LEU A 141 3.27 -18.78 2.66
C LEU A 141 4.07 -18.37 1.43
N VAL A 142 4.63 -17.17 1.51
CA VAL A 142 5.70 -16.73 0.60
C VAL A 142 6.99 -17.43 1.03
N ASP A 143 7.68 -18.09 0.14
CA ASP A 143 8.96 -18.72 0.48
C ASP A 143 10.05 -17.65 0.64
N LEU A 144 10.41 -17.38 1.90
CA LEU A 144 11.43 -16.43 2.29
C LEU A 144 12.76 -17.07 2.65
N ARG A 145 12.83 -18.41 2.61
CA ARG A 145 14.06 -19.14 2.94
C ARG A 145 15.13 -18.85 1.90
N ASN A 146 16.34 -18.61 2.38
CA ASN A 146 17.51 -18.33 1.52
C ASN A 146 17.31 -17.13 0.58
N LYS A 147 16.42 -16.16 0.94
CA LYS A 147 16.25 -14.90 0.23
C LYS A 147 17.10 -13.83 0.90
N ASP A 148 18.01 -13.24 0.15
CA ASP A 148 19.05 -12.34 0.65
C ASP A 148 18.74 -10.86 0.40
N CYS A 149 17.89 -10.53 -0.57
CA CYS A 149 17.55 -9.16 -0.89
C CYS A 149 16.10 -8.98 -1.34
N VAL A 150 15.68 -7.73 -1.41
CA VAL A 150 14.37 -7.31 -1.92
C VAL A 150 14.58 -6.48 -3.17
N CYS A 151 13.87 -6.83 -4.24
CA CYS A 151 13.86 -6.09 -5.49
C CYS A 151 12.46 -5.55 -5.77
N LEU A 152 12.34 -4.24 -6.00
CA LEU A 152 11.09 -3.64 -6.47
C LEU A 152 10.86 -4.04 -7.93
N PHE A 153 9.71 -4.67 -8.18
CA PHE A 153 9.38 -5.22 -9.46
C PHE A 153 8.08 -4.64 -10.00
N SER A 154 8.19 -3.58 -10.81
CA SER A 154 7.04 -2.93 -11.44
C SER A 154 6.53 -3.66 -12.69
N GLY A 155 7.35 -4.51 -13.30
CA GLY A 155 7.10 -5.11 -14.62
C GLY A 155 7.44 -4.18 -15.78
N GLY A 156 8.16 -3.08 -15.53
CA GLY A 156 8.81 -2.24 -16.54
C GLY A 156 10.21 -2.75 -16.88
N LEU A 157 10.82 -2.19 -17.92
CA LEU A 157 12.14 -2.60 -18.43
C LEU A 157 13.21 -2.54 -17.34
N ASP A 158 13.37 -1.39 -16.68
CA ASP A 158 14.42 -1.16 -15.69
C ASP A 158 14.32 -2.13 -14.49
N SER A 159 13.10 -2.34 -13.97
CA SER A 159 12.89 -3.27 -12.86
C SER A 159 13.11 -4.73 -13.26
N SER A 160 12.91 -5.05 -14.54
CA SER A 160 13.14 -6.41 -15.06
C SER A 160 14.64 -6.66 -15.26
N ILE A 161 15.37 -5.69 -15.80
CA ILE A 161 16.84 -5.74 -15.92
C ILE A 161 17.45 -5.85 -14.52
N GLY A 162 17.06 -4.99 -13.57
CA GLY A 162 17.59 -5.04 -12.21
C GLY A 162 17.32 -6.39 -11.52
N ALA A 163 16.18 -7.04 -11.77
CA ALA A 163 15.90 -8.38 -11.26
C ALA A 163 16.81 -9.44 -11.90
N ILE A 164 17.05 -9.37 -13.20
CA ILE A 164 17.96 -10.27 -13.93
C ILE A 164 19.40 -10.09 -13.42
N ASP A 165 19.88 -8.84 -13.31
CA ASP A 165 21.23 -8.54 -12.82
C ASP A 165 21.48 -9.13 -11.43
N LEU A 166 20.51 -9.02 -10.52
CA LEU A 166 20.61 -9.64 -9.19
C LEU A 166 20.71 -11.17 -9.28
N LEU A 167 19.92 -11.80 -10.15
CA LEU A 167 19.92 -13.25 -10.33
C LEU A 167 21.24 -13.72 -10.96
N GLU A 168 21.77 -13.02 -11.96
CA GLU A 168 23.06 -13.31 -12.61
C GLU A 168 24.24 -13.12 -11.64
N GLN A 169 24.14 -12.21 -10.69
CA GLN A 169 25.11 -12.04 -9.60
C GLN A 169 25.01 -13.10 -8.50
N GLY A 170 24.08 -14.06 -8.63
CA GLY A 170 23.88 -15.15 -7.67
C GLY A 170 23.01 -14.80 -6.47
N HIS A 171 22.38 -13.63 -6.47
CA HIS A 171 21.41 -13.25 -5.42
C HIS A 171 20.10 -14.03 -5.54
N SER A 172 19.41 -14.16 -4.43
CA SER A 172 18.09 -14.78 -4.34
C SER A 172 17.03 -13.76 -3.91
N PRO A 173 16.58 -12.87 -4.81
CA PRO A 173 15.72 -11.78 -4.45
C PRO A 173 14.30 -12.21 -4.12
N VAL A 174 13.62 -11.37 -3.35
CA VAL A 174 12.18 -11.35 -3.37
C VAL A 174 11.71 -10.20 -4.24
N LEU A 175 11.02 -10.53 -5.31
CA LEU A 175 10.43 -9.58 -6.22
C LEU A 175 9.13 -9.04 -5.61
N VAL A 176 9.15 -7.77 -5.26
CA VAL A 176 8.00 -7.11 -4.64
C VAL A 176 7.33 -6.20 -5.65
N SER A 177 6.06 -6.46 -5.92
CA SER A 177 5.28 -5.72 -6.88
C SER A 177 4.03 -5.10 -6.24
N HIS A 178 3.64 -3.96 -6.79
CA HIS A 178 2.34 -3.34 -6.59
C HIS A 178 1.67 -3.26 -7.96
N SER A 179 0.54 -3.94 -8.15
CA SER A 179 -0.13 -3.98 -9.44
C SER A 179 -1.44 -3.20 -9.42
N TYR A 180 -1.55 -2.26 -10.35
CA TYR A 180 -2.83 -1.71 -10.78
C TYR A 180 -3.45 -2.56 -11.89
N LYS A 181 -4.70 -2.25 -12.27
CA LYS A 181 -5.40 -2.95 -13.35
C LYS A 181 -4.57 -2.83 -14.65
N GLY A 182 -4.11 -3.96 -15.19
CA GLY A 182 -3.24 -4.05 -16.38
C GLY A 182 -1.76 -4.33 -16.10
N ASP A 183 -1.21 -3.95 -14.95
CA ASP A 183 0.19 -4.24 -14.63
C ASP A 183 0.43 -5.71 -14.29
N LYS A 184 -0.56 -6.37 -13.69
CA LYS A 184 -0.46 -7.75 -13.22
C LYS A 184 -0.12 -8.75 -14.33
N SER A 185 -0.73 -8.62 -15.50
CA SER A 185 -0.49 -9.53 -16.64
C SER A 185 0.94 -9.40 -17.16
N ARG A 186 1.46 -8.16 -17.26
CA ARG A 186 2.84 -7.89 -17.68
C ARG A 186 3.84 -8.46 -16.67
N GLN A 187 3.63 -8.20 -15.38
CA GLN A 187 4.46 -8.76 -14.32
C GLN A 187 4.49 -10.29 -14.38
N GLN A 188 3.33 -10.93 -14.54
CA GLN A 188 3.23 -12.40 -14.66
C GLN A 188 3.94 -12.93 -15.90
N ALA A 189 3.84 -12.27 -17.04
CA ALA A 189 4.52 -12.69 -18.27
C ALA A 189 6.06 -12.67 -18.08
N ILE A 190 6.61 -11.62 -17.46
CA ILE A 190 8.05 -11.54 -17.19
C ILE A 190 8.48 -12.63 -16.21
N ILE A 191 7.72 -12.87 -15.14
CA ILE A 191 7.99 -13.94 -14.18
C ILE A 191 8.00 -15.31 -14.89
N GLN A 192 7.07 -15.55 -15.80
CA GLN A 192 7.04 -16.78 -16.58
C GLN A 192 8.30 -16.92 -17.44
N GLN A 193 8.75 -15.85 -18.08
CA GLN A 193 10.00 -15.83 -18.85
C GLN A 193 11.23 -16.10 -17.98
N LEU A 194 11.34 -15.51 -16.79
CA LEU A 194 12.41 -15.79 -15.84
C LEU A 194 12.46 -17.30 -15.50
N ASN A 195 11.32 -17.89 -15.20
CA ASN A 195 11.24 -19.32 -14.91
C ASN A 195 11.65 -20.19 -16.10
N GLN A 196 11.25 -19.83 -17.33
CA GLN A 196 11.63 -20.54 -18.56
C GLN A 196 13.12 -20.44 -18.87
N ASN A 197 13.78 -19.37 -18.46
CA ASN A 197 15.22 -19.14 -18.66
C ASN A 197 16.09 -19.65 -17.49
N GLY A 198 15.59 -20.53 -16.64
CA GLY A 198 16.38 -21.26 -15.67
C GLY A 198 16.42 -20.69 -14.26
N TYR A 199 15.72 -19.58 -13.97
CA TYR A 199 15.70 -18.95 -12.64
C TYR A 199 14.62 -19.52 -11.70
N ILE A 200 14.09 -20.72 -11.99
CA ILE A 200 13.09 -21.39 -11.16
C ILE A 200 13.64 -21.55 -9.73
N ASN A 201 12.82 -21.16 -8.74
CA ASN A 201 13.15 -21.22 -7.31
C ASN A 201 14.28 -20.26 -6.83
N GLN A 202 14.91 -19.50 -7.71
CA GLN A 202 15.94 -18.56 -7.32
C GLN A 202 15.34 -17.26 -6.73
N PHE A 203 14.08 -16.97 -6.99
CA PHE A 203 13.38 -15.80 -6.46
C PHE A 203 12.03 -16.17 -5.85
N SER A 204 11.49 -15.26 -5.04
CA SER A 204 10.11 -15.32 -4.55
C SER A 204 9.35 -14.07 -4.96
N GLN A 205 8.02 -14.16 -4.96
CA GLN A 205 7.15 -13.06 -5.34
C GLN A 205 6.28 -12.62 -4.17
N PHE A 206 6.17 -11.32 -4.00
CA PHE A 206 5.20 -10.72 -3.10
C PHE A 206 4.47 -9.58 -3.81
N ASN A 207 3.15 -9.64 -3.86
CA ASN A 207 2.34 -8.60 -4.47
C ASN A 207 1.48 -7.91 -3.40
N ALA A 208 1.82 -6.65 -3.12
CA ALA A 208 1.08 -5.80 -2.19
C ALA A 208 -0.01 -5.04 -2.96
N ILE A 209 -1.18 -5.64 -3.08
CA ILE A 209 -2.32 -5.00 -3.75
C ILE A 209 -3.12 -4.21 -2.71
N ALA A 210 -3.03 -2.89 -2.78
CA ALA A 210 -3.88 -1.97 -2.05
C ALA A 210 -4.72 -1.19 -3.07
N GLN A 211 -5.82 -1.77 -3.54
CA GLN A 211 -6.72 -1.09 -4.48
C GLN A 211 -7.72 -0.23 -3.73
N PRO A 212 -7.71 1.10 -3.93
CA PRO A 212 -8.74 1.98 -3.42
C PRO A 212 -9.99 1.84 -4.27
N HIS A 213 -11.16 1.82 -3.63
CA HIS A 213 -12.44 1.67 -4.28
C HIS A 213 -13.47 2.66 -3.74
N LEU A 214 -14.02 3.51 -4.63
CA LEU A 214 -15.14 4.39 -4.34
C LEU A 214 -16.46 3.66 -4.62
N ASN A 215 -17.34 3.62 -3.63
CA ASN A 215 -18.63 2.92 -3.74
C ASN A 215 -19.77 3.77 -4.35
N ASN A 216 -19.47 4.96 -4.88
CA ASN A 216 -20.47 5.93 -5.39
C ASN A 216 -20.50 6.08 -6.92
N GLY A 217 -19.78 5.22 -7.67
CA GLY A 217 -19.71 5.26 -9.14
C GLY A 217 -18.98 6.47 -9.73
N ARG A 218 -18.34 7.32 -8.89
CA ARG A 218 -17.56 8.45 -9.38
C ARG A 218 -16.27 7.98 -10.06
N THR A 219 -15.82 8.78 -11.03
CA THR A 219 -14.49 8.60 -11.65
C THR A 219 -13.39 8.84 -10.62
N THR A 220 -12.30 8.09 -10.74
CA THR A 220 -11.12 8.19 -9.88
C THR A 220 -9.99 8.93 -10.59
N GLU A 221 -9.09 9.55 -9.82
CA GLU A 221 -7.87 10.17 -10.33
C GLU A 221 -6.91 9.11 -10.88
N ILE A 222 -6.31 9.37 -12.04
CA ILE A 222 -5.37 8.47 -12.69
C ILE A 222 -3.92 8.92 -12.59
N THR A 223 -3.66 10.20 -12.27
CA THR A 223 -2.32 10.76 -12.11
C THR A 223 -1.80 10.54 -10.70
N MET A 224 -1.44 9.31 -10.37
CA MET A 224 -1.04 8.91 -9.02
C MET A 224 0.40 9.32 -8.72
N ARG A 225 0.60 10.55 -8.27
CA ARG A 225 1.93 11.11 -8.00
C ARG A 225 2.57 10.57 -6.73
N THR A 226 1.78 10.07 -5.79
CA THR A 226 2.27 9.42 -4.56
C THR A 226 2.57 7.93 -4.73
N ARG A 227 2.49 7.39 -5.95
CA ARG A 227 2.68 5.95 -6.24
C ARG A 227 4.01 5.40 -5.72
N SER A 228 5.08 6.20 -5.73
CA SER A 228 6.40 5.81 -5.22
C SER A 228 6.38 5.44 -3.72
N LEU A 229 5.53 6.07 -2.92
CA LEU A 229 5.38 5.74 -1.51
C LEU A 229 4.94 4.28 -1.29
N ASN A 230 4.05 3.76 -2.14
CA ASN A 230 3.61 2.36 -2.06
C ASN A 230 4.74 1.36 -2.36
N PHE A 231 5.66 1.72 -3.26
CA PHE A 231 6.82 0.89 -3.54
C PHE A 231 7.79 0.88 -2.34
N LEU A 232 8.08 2.05 -1.75
CA LEU A 232 8.94 2.15 -0.57
C LEU A 232 8.38 1.33 0.61
N LEU A 233 7.07 1.41 0.83
CA LEU A 233 6.38 0.67 1.87
C LEU A 233 6.60 -0.85 1.76
N THR A 234 6.49 -1.39 0.56
CA THR A 234 6.62 -2.83 0.33
C THR A 234 8.04 -3.34 0.56
N GLN A 235 9.05 -2.46 0.50
CA GLN A 235 10.44 -2.78 0.88
C GLN A 235 10.64 -2.80 2.40
N ILE A 236 10.15 -1.79 3.12
CA ILE A 236 10.40 -1.61 4.55
C ILE A 236 9.83 -2.75 5.37
N GLY A 237 8.64 -3.27 5.01
CA GLY A 237 8.04 -4.42 5.66
C GLY A 237 8.93 -5.68 5.70
N ARG A 238 10.04 -5.70 4.95
CA ARG A 238 11.01 -6.79 4.90
C ARG A 238 12.37 -6.46 5.50
N ALA A 239 12.80 -5.20 5.49
CA ALA A 239 14.05 -4.80 6.14
C ALA A 239 14.02 -5.05 7.66
N SER A 240 12.82 -5.10 8.26
CA SER A 240 12.61 -5.44 9.67
C SER A 240 12.64 -6.95 9.98
N CYS A 241 12.91 -7.80 8.99
CA CYS A 241 12.89 -9.26 9.11
C CYS A 241 14.27 -9.90 9.29
N ARG A 242 15.32 -9.11 9.57
CA ARG A 242 16.65 -9.58 9.94
C ARG A 242 16.88 -9.48 11.43
#